data_c20c15c3dc5a7574525a8246f15b72f4
#
_entry.id   c20c15c3dc5a7574525a8246f15b72f4
#
_cell.length_a   1.000
_cell.length_b   1.000
_cell.length_c   1.000
_cell.angle_alpha   90.00
_cell.angle_beta   90.00
_cell.angle_gamma   90.00
#
_symmetry.space_group_name_H-M   'P 1'
#
loop_
_entity.id
_entity.type
_entity.pdbx_description
1 polymer ?
#
loop_
_entity_poly.entity_id
_entity_poly.type
_entity_poly.pdbx_seq_one_letter_code
_entity_poly.pdbx_strand_id
1 'polypeptide(L)'
;MLNSLKIANTFESIKHEKISKQTVDKYINYFVDAFILREAKRYDLRGKNEIGALRKYYFLDTGLRNARLNFAYTDEGKLLENVVYNELIYNEYTVNVGTFESIEKDKDNKSIRKTYEIDLFARKGNRLYYIQVTDNINDATTKIREYRPLIMINDQVQKIIVINKPILETRDENGFTIIGATDFLLRFIK
;
A
#
# COMPACT_ATOMS: atom_id res chain seq x y z
N MET A 1 -6.53 -0.63 -4.69
CA MET A 1 -5.86 -1.01 -5.95
C MET A 1 -6.63 -0.48 -7.15
N LEU A 2 -5.89 -0.09 -8.20
CA LEU A 2 -6.49 0.45 -9.42
C LEU A 2 -6.99 -0.68 -10.30
N ASN A 3 -8.21 -0.52 -10.81
CA ASN A 3 -8.82 -1.42 -11.78
C ASN A 3 -9.30 -0.60 -12.98
N SER A 4 -8.64 -0.76 -14.11
CA SER A 4 -8.90 0.01 -15.34
C SER A 4 -10.32 -0.16 -15.86
N LEU A 5 -10.93 -1.35 -15.67
CA LEU A 5 -12.33 -1.58 -16.02
C LEU A 5 -13.27 -0.73 -15.14
N LYS A 6 -12.98 -0.68 -13.83
CA LYS A 6 -13.76 0.17 -12.91
C LYS A 6 -13.64 1.65 -13.28
N ILE A 7 -12.45 2.11 -13.68
CA ILE A 7 -12.25 3.48 -14.16
C ILE A 7 -13.07 3.73 -15.43
N ALA A 8 -13.02 2.82 -16.41
CA ALA A 8 -13.79 2.95 -17.64
C ALA A 8 -15.30 3.05 -17.37
N ASN A 9 -15.83 2.17 -16.52
CA ASN A 9 -17.24 2.19 -16.12
C ASN A 9 -17.63 3.47 -15.38
N THR A 10 -16.76 3.95 -14.49
CA THR A 10 -16.99 5.22 -13.78
C THR A 10 -16.97 6.41 -14.72
N PHE A 11 -16.04 6.44 -15.69
CA PHE A 11 -15.96 7.46 -16.71
C PHE A 11 -17.26 7.49 -17.55
N GLU A 12 -17.72 6.33 -18.02
CA GLU A 12 -18.99 6.21 -18.76
C GLU A 12 -20.17 6.73 -17.95
N SER A 13 -20.24 6.40 -16.65
CA SER A 13 -21.34 6.87 -15.79
C SER A 13 -21.37 8.38 -15.56
N ILE A 14 -20.20 9.03 -15.54
CA ILE A 14 -20.08 10.48 -15.26
C ILE A 14 -20.13 11.32 -16.53
N LYS A 15 -19.49 10.86 -17.60
CA LYS A 15 -19.33 11.63 -18.85
C LYS A 15 -20.30 11.20 -19.94
N HIS A 16 -21.04 10.10 -19.75
CA HIS A 16 -21.91 9.49 -20.75
C HIS A 16 -21.20 9.11 -22.06
N GLU A 17 -19.87 8.91 -21.98
CA GLU A 17 -19.01 8.50 -23.09
C GLU A 17 -18.32 7.19 -22.76
N LYS A 18 -18.30 6.26 -23.74
CA LYS A 18 -17.63 4.98 -23.58
C LYS A 18 -16.13 5.10 -23.80
N ILE A 19 -15.37 4.61 -22.83
CA ILE A 19 -13.92 4.44 -22.96
C ILE A 19 -13.57 2.97 -22.75
N SER A 20 -12.69 2.40 -23.56
CA SER A 20 -12.26 1.02 -23.37
C SER A 20 -11.27 0.86 -22.22
N LYS A 21 -11.25 -0.33 -21.60
CA LYS A 21 -10.22 -0.69 -20.63
C LYS A 21 -8.81 -0.48 -21.19
N GLN A 22 -8.59 -0.88 -22.46
CA GLN A 22 -7.30 -0.75 -23.14
C GLN A 22 -6.88 0.72 -23.28
N THR A 23 -7.82 1.61 -23.53
CA THR A 23 -7.56 3.04 -23.60
C THR A 23 -7.13 3.58 -22.23
N VAL A 24 -7.81 3.16 -21.15
CA VAL A 24 -7.42 3.53 -19.78
C VAL A 24 -6.01 3.02 -19.46
N ASP A 25 -5.72 1.75 -19.76
CA ASP A 25 -4.38 1.17 -19.55
C ASP A 25 -3.30 1.95 -20.31
N LYS A 26 -3.59 2.37 -21.55
CA LYS A 26 -2.68 3.18 -22.37
C LYS A 26 -2.38 4.55 -21.74
N TYR A 27 -3.39 5.25 -21.22
CA TYR A 27 -3.17 6.52 -20.52
C TYR A 27 -2.40 6.35 -19.23
N ILE A 28 -2.66 5.29 -18.48
CA ILE A 28 -1.89 4.99 -17.26
C ILE A 28 -0.41 4.78 -17.62
N ASN A 29 -0.12 4.02 -18.68
CA ASN A 29 1.24 3.81 -19.14
C ASN A 29 1.92 5.13 -19.55
N TYR A 30 1.22 6.05 -20.20
CA TYR A 30 1.77 7.37 -20.50
C TYR A 30 2.14 8.16 -19.23
N PHE A 31 1.34 8.07 -18.17
CA PHE A 31 1.70 8.69 -16.88
C PHE A 31 2.90 8.02 -16.21
N VAL A 32 3.07 6.73 -16.38
CA VAL A 32 4.27 6.01 -15.90
C VAL A 32 5.50 6.41 -16.70
N ASP A 33 5.41 6.44 -18.04
CA ASP A 33 6.49 6.84 -18.94
C ASP A 33 6.90 8.31 -18.74
N ALA A 34 5.94 9.17 -18.38
CA ALA A 34 6.17 10.58 -18.05
C ALA A 34 6.67 10.81 -16.61
N PHE A 35 6.95 9.77 -15.85
CA PHE A 35 7.37 9.84 -14.45
C PHE A 35 6.39 10.59 -13.52
N ILE A 36 5.10 10.61 -13.87
CA ILE A 36 4.03 11.15 -13.00
C ILE A 36 3.60 10.10 -12.00
N LEU A 37 3.50 8.84 -12.46
CA LEU A 37 3.14 7.68 -11.66
C LEU A 37 4.25 6.64 -11.64
N ARG A 38 4.34 5.91 -10.55
CA ARG A 38 5.12 4.68 -10.44
C ARG A 38 4.22 3.52 -10.08
N GLU A 39 4.44 2.40 -10.74
CA GLU A 39 3.70 1.18 -10.53
C GLU A 39 4.30 0.35 -9.40
N ALA A 40 3.45 -0.12 -8.49
CA ALA A 40 3.78 -1.16 -7.52
C ALA A 40 2.98 -2.43 -7.86
N LYS A 41 3.69 -3.49 -8.21
CA LYS A 41 3.11 -4.80 -8.48
C LYS A 41 2.71 -5.49 -7.19
N ARG A 42 1.76 -6.40 -7.29
CA ARG A 42 1.42 -7.30 -6.19
C ARG A 42 2.44 -8.43 -6.06
N TYR A 43 2.71 -8.81 -4.85
CA TYR A 43 3.56 -9.94 -4.52
C TYR A 43 2.80 -10.91 -3.60
N ASP A 44 2.67 -12.15 -4.02
CA ASP A 44 2.15 -13.21 -3.16
C ASP A 44 3.21 -13.59 -2.12
N LEU A 45 2.94 -13.22 -0.88
CA LEU A 45 3.88 -13.42 0.23
C LEU A 45 4.05 -14.90 0.58
N ARG A 46 3.03 -15.75 0.32
CA ARG A 46 3.10 -17.19 0.54
C ARG A 46 3.65 -17.94 -0.67
N GLY A 47 3.19 -17.60 -1.87
CA GLY A 47 3.68 -18.16 -3.12
C GLY A 47 5.05 -17.63 -3.55
N LYS A 48 5.55 -16.54 -2.92
CA LYS A 48 6.84 -15.91 -3.18
C LYS A 48 7.07 -15.51 -4.64
N ASN A 49 6.02 -14.99 -5.28
CA ASN A 49 6.06 -14.56 -6.68
C ASN A 49 5.21 -13.31 -6.92
N GLU A 50 5.55 -12.56 -7.98
CA GLU A 50 4.73 -11.43 -8.42
C GLU A 50 3.42 -11.92 -9.06
N ILE A 51 2.32 -11.23 -8.73
CA ILE A 51 0.98 -11.48 -9.29
C ILE A 51 0.63 -10.37 -10.27
N GLY A 52 0.36 -10.73 -11.53
CA GLY A 52 0.32 -9.80 -12.65
C GLY A 52 -0.92 -8.93 -12.85
N ALA A 53 -2.04 -9.17 -12.17
CA ALA A 53 -3.33 -8.61 -12.64
C ALA A 53 -3.74 -7.26 -12.02
N LEU A 54 -3.48 -7.02 -10.76
CA LEU A 54 -3.87 -5.79 -10.07
C LEU A 54 -2.63 -5.05 -9.56
N ARG A 55 -2.59 -3.75 -9.80
CA ARG A 55 -1.47 -2.89 -9.50
C ARG A 55 -1.91 -1.72 -8.62
N LYS A 56 -1.01 -1.21 -7.81
CA LYS A 56 -1.15 0.06 -7.11
C LYS A 56 -0.26 1.08 -7.80
N TYR A 57 -0.69 2.33 -7.83
CA TYR A 57 0.09 3.40 -8.45
C TYR A 57 0.31 4.50 -7.44
N TYR A 58 1.53 4.99 -7.38
CA TYR A 58 1.94 6.08 -6.51
C TYR A 58 2.39 7.26 -7.36
N PHE A 59 2.02 8.46 -6.96
CA PHE A 59 2.53 9.68 -7.57
C PHE A 59 3.99 9.87 -7.16
N LEU A 60 4.86 10.21 -8.12
CA LEU A 60 6.23 10.58 -7.79
C LEU A 60 6.26 11.92 -7.02
N ASP A 61 5.33 12.80 -7.33
CA ASP A 61 5.11 14.07 -6.62
C ASP A 61 3.67 14.14 -6.10
N THR A 62 3.52 14.09 -4.77
CA THR A 62 2.23 14.21 -4.13
C THR A 62 1.64 15.61 -4.21
N GLY A 63 2.48 16.65 -4.40
CA GLY A 63 2.06 18.02 -4.65
C GLY A 63 1.31 18.15 -5.97
N LEU A 64 1.81 17.49 -7.04
CA LEU A 64 1.14 17.46 -8.34
C LEU A 64 -0.26 16.81 -8.23
N ARG A 65 -0.38 15.70 -7.48
CA ARG A 65 -1.67 15.08 -7.18
C ARG A 65 -2.61 16.07 -6.48
N ASN A 66 -2.14 16.71 -5.43
CA ASN A 66 -2.96 17.60 -4.62
C ASN A 66 -3.38 18.84 -5.39
N ALA A 67 -2.48 19.43 -6.18
CA ALA A 67 -2.78 20.54 -7.07
C ALA A 67 -3.88 20.18 -8.08
N ARG A 68 -3.84 18.97 -8.68
CA ARG A 68 -4.88 18.49 -9.61
C ARG A 68 -6.25 18.32 -8.93
N LEU A 69 -6.27 18.07 -7.63
CA LEU A 69 -7.48 17.95 -6.81
C LEU A 69 -7.86 19.29 -6.14
N ASN A 70 -7.25 20.42 -6.56
CA ASN A 70 -7.41 21.73 -5.96
C ASN A 70 -7.22 21.75 -4.43
N PHE A 71 -6.38 20.85 -3.91
CA PHE A 71 -6.15 20.63 -2.48
C PHE A 71 -7.43 20.31 -1.67
N ALA A 72 -8.51 19.91 -2.34
CA ALA A 72 -9.84 19.74 -1.73
C ALA A 72 -9.98 18.43 -0.92
N TYR A 73 -9.14 17.44 -1.19
CA TYR A 73 -9.23 16.11 -0.56
C TYR A 73 -7.85 15.63 -0.12
N THR A 74 -7.60 15.74 1.17
CA THR A 74 -6.39 15.20 1.80
C THR A 74 -6.74 13.92 2.56
N ASP A 75 -6.52 12.77 1.91
CA ASP A 75 -6.44 11.49 2.62
C ASP A 75 -5.00 11.34 3.11
N GLU A 76 -4.76 11.78 4.36
CA GLU A 76 -3.41 11.85 4.94
C GLU A 76 -2.75 10.47 5.00
N GLY A 77 -3.50 9.43 5.32
CA GLY A 77 -2.98 8.07 5.34
C GLY A 77 -2.46 7.60 3.97
N LYS A 78 -3.22 7.87 2.89
CA LYS A 78 -2.78 7.54 1.53
C LYS A 78 -1.63 8.42 1.03
N LEU A 79 -1.59 9.68 1.45
CA LEU A 79 -0.46 10.55 1.14
C LEU A 79 0.80 10.07 1.84
N LEU A 80 0.69 9.73 3.12
CA LEU A 80 1.81 9.18 3.87
C LEU A 80 2.31 7.86 3.26
N GLU A 81 1.42 6.95 2.90
CA GLU A 81 1.78 5.71 2.22
C GLU A 81 2.54 6.00 0.91
N ASN A 82 2.09 6.99 0.13
CA ASN A 82 2.77 7.39 -1.08
C ASN A 82 4.18 7.94 -0.80
N VAL A 83 4.35 8.76 0.23
CA VAL A 83 5.66 9.31 0.63
C VAL A 83 6.59 8.18 1.08
N VAL A 84 6.11 7.27 1.94
CA VAL A 84 6.87 6.10 2.41
C VAL A 84 7.31 5.22 1.24
N TYR A 85 6.40 4.96 0.29
CA TYR A 85 6.73 4.20 -0.92
C TYR A 85 7.85 4.87 -1.73
N ASN A 86 7.73 6.17 -2.02
CA ASN A 86 8.71 6.91 -2.81
C ASN A 86 10.08 6.92 -2.13
N GLU A 87 10.12 7.12 -0.81
CA GLU A 87 11.38 7.16 -0.05
C GLU A 87 12.06 5.79 0.02
N LEU A 88 11.30 4.71 0.15
CA LEU A 88 11.84 3.35 0.05
C LEU A 88 12.48 3.09 -1.32
N ILE A 89 11.81 3.50 -2.41
CA ILE A 89 12.37 3.38 -3.77
C ILE A 89 13.62 4.25 -3.92
N TYR A 90 13.61 5.47 -3.39
CA TYR A 90 14.77 6.37 -3.43
C TYR A 90 15.97 5.76 -2.70
N ASN A 91 15.72 5.05 -1.61
CA ASN A 91 16.73 4.29 -0.87
C ASN A 91 16.97 2.89 -1.45
N GLU A 92 16.68 2.66 -2.74
CA GLU A 92 16.99 1.44 -3.51
C GLU A 92 16.31 0.15 -3.00
N TYR A 93 15.20 0.26 -2.28
CA TYR A 93 14.39 -0.91 -1.97
C TYR A 93 13.57 -1.33 -3.20
N THR A 94 13.45 -2.62 -3.42
CA THR A 94 12.40 -3.18 -4.27
C THR A 94 11.12 -3.23 -3.44
N VAL A 95 10.06 -2.54 -3.89
CA VAL A 95 8.81 -2.41 -3.14
C VAL A 95 7.63 -2.96 -3.94
N ASN A 96 6.89 -3.87 -3.33
CA ASN A 96 5.67 -4.47 -3.87
C ASN A 96 4.52 -4.25 -2.89
N VAL A 97 3.29 -4.39 -3.35
CA VAL A 97 2.12 -4.57 -2.47
C VAL A 97 2.07 -6.02 -2.02
N GLY A 98 2.20 -6.28 -0.74
CA GLY A 98 2.15 -7.63 -0.20
C GLY A 98 0.71 -8.17 -0.18
N THR A 99 0.50 -9.40 -0.64
CA THR A 99 -0.82 -10.04 -0.56
C THR A 99 -0.68 -11.51 -0.23
N PHE A 100 -1.67 -12.05 0.48
CA PHE A 100 -1.77 -13.48 0.73
C PHE A 100 -3.21 -13.88 1.02
N GLU A 101 -3.53 -15.14 0.81
CA GLU A 101 -4.84 -15.69 1.14
C GLU A 101 -4.77 -16.47 2.46
N SER A 102 -5.83 -16.38 3.24
CA SER A 102 -6.01 -17.17 4.45
C SER A 102 -7.42 -17.76 4.48
N ILE A 103 -7.54 -18.95 5.07
CA ILE A 103 -8.82 -19.59 5.28
C ILE A 103 -9.27 -19.23 6.72
N GLU A 104 -10.42 -18.61 6.82
CA GLU A 104 -11.05 -18.25 8.09
C GLU A 104 -12.42 -18.92 8.20
N LYS A 105 -12.94 -18.99 9.42
CA LYS A 105 -14.33 -19.39 9.65
C LYS A 105 -15.21 -18.15 9.71
N ASP A 106 -16.33 -18.18 9.02
CA ASP A 106 -17.36 -17.16 9.11
C ASP A 106 -18.22 -17.34 10.38
N LYS A 107 -19.24 -16.50 10.50
CA LYS A 107 -20.19 -16.54 11.64
C LYS A 107 -20.97 -17.85 11.73
N ASP A 108 -21.12 -18.55 10.60
CA ASP A 108 -21.82 -19.84 10.49
C ASP A 108 -20.83 -21.02 10.55
N ASN A 109 -19.58 -20.79 10.99
CA ASN A 109 -18.51 -21.79 11.10
C ASN A 109 -18.09 -22.41 9.75
N LYS A 110 -18.45 -21.78 8.59
CA LYS A 110 -18.06 -22.20 7.26
C LYS A 110 -16.69 -21.64 6.92
N SER A 111 -15.86 -22.44 6.26
CA SER A 111 -14.55 -21.99 5.79
C SER A 111 -14.69 -21.00 4.64
N ILE A 112 -14.22 -19.79 4.83
CA ILE A 112 -14.14 -18.73 3.80
C ILE A 112 -12.69 -18.40 3.48
N ARG A 113 -12.40 -18.22 2.19
CA ARG A 113 -11.12 -17.74 1.74
C ARG A 113 -11.11 -16.21 1.76
N LYS A 114 -10.15 -15.62 2.46
CA LYS A 114 -10.00 -14.17 2.58
C LYS A 114 -8.63 -13.74 2.12
N THR A 115 -8.59 -12.72 1.27
CA THR A 115 -7.34 -12.10 0.82
C THR A 115 -6.97 -10.96 1.77
N TYR A 116 -5.75 -10.96 2.24
CA TYR A 116 -5.12 -9.91 3.03
C TYR A 116 -4.14 -9.11 2.19
N GLU A 117 -4.04 -7.84 2.50
CA GLU A 117 -3.09 -6.91 1.88
C GLU A 117 -2.18 -6.34 2.95
N ILE A 118 -0.89 -6.26 2.65
CA ILE A 118 0.12 -5.49 3.37
C ILE A 118 0.51 -4.35 2.44
N ASP A 119 0.45 -3.12 2.92
CA ASP A 119 0.63 -1.94 2.08
C ASP A 119 1.91 -2.02 1.27
N LEU A 120 3.04 -2.29 1.93
CA LEU A 120 4.34 -2.35 1.28
C LEU A 120 5.14 -3.57 1.77
N PHE A 121 5.63 -4.36 0.83
CA PHE A 121 6.66 -5.36 1.04
C PHE A 121 7.96 -4.82 0.46
N ALA A 122 8.88 -4.39 1.32
CA ALA A 122 10.13 -3.77 0.95
C ALA A 122 11.31 -4.74 1.12
N ARG A 123 12.19 -4.78 0.11
CA ARG A 123 13.35 -5.69 0.06
C ARG A 123 14.59 -4.95 -0.40
N LYS A 124 15.70 -5.10 0.33
CA LYS A 124 17.03 -4.61 -0.06
C LYS A 124 18.11 -5.53 0.51
N GLY A 125 18.79 -6.31 -0.34
CA GLY A 125 19.71 -7.35 0.11
C GLY A 125 19.02 -8.34 1.04
N ASN A 126 19.53 -8.50 2.26
CA ASN A 126 18.96 -9.37 3.28
C ASN A 126 17.89 -8.68 4.15
N ARG A 127 17.59 -7.41 3.91
CA ARG A 127 16.57 -6.68 4.66
C ARG A 127 15.21 -6.92 4.01
N LEU A 128 14.28 -7.46 4.79
CA LEU A 128 12.91 -7.73 4.37
C LEU A 128 11.97 -7.09 5.38
N TYR A 129 11.02 -6.29 4.92
CA TYR A 129 10.07 -5.58 5.77
C TYR A 129 8.65 -5.73 5.26
N TYR A 130 7.73 -6.05 6.15
CA TYR A 130 6.29 -5.84 5.94
C TYR A 130 5.91 -4.54 6.61
N ILE A 131 5.40 -3.60 5.83
CA ILE A 131 5.13 -2.24 6.31
C ILE A 131 3.65 -1.93 6.10
N GLN A 132 2.96 -1.56 7.19
CA GLN A 132 1.66 -0.91 7.15
C GLN A 132 1.85 0.57 7.43
N VAL A 133 1.09 1.40 6.72
CA VAL A 133 1.16 2.85 6.87
C VAL A 133 -0.22 3.38 7.23
N THR A 134 -0.33 4.04 8.36
CA THR A 134 -1.60 4.56 8.85
C THR A 134 -1.45 5.95 9.45
N ASP A 135 -2.49 6.75 9.35
CA ASP A 135 -2.52 8.05 9.99
C ASP A 135 -2.56 7.93 11.52
N ASN A 136 -3.31 6.96 12.03
CA ASN A 136 -3.54 6.82 13.47
C ASN A 136 -3.89 5.37 13.85
N ILE A 137 -3.41 4.92 15.01
CA ILE A 137 -3.74 3.61 15.62
C ILE A 137 -4.49 3.74 16.96
N ASN A 138 -4.98 4.93 17.31
CA ASN A 138 -5.69 5.13 18.58
C ASN A 138 -7.12 4.55 18.55
N ASP A 139 -7.71 4.45 17.36
CA ASP A 139 -9.00 3.81 17.19
C ASP A 139 -8.85 2.28 17.11
N ALA A 140 -9.61 1.55 17.95
CA ALA A 140 -9.52 0.10 18.05
C ALA A 140 -9.83 -0.60 16.72
N THR A 141 -10.75 -0.09 15.93
CA THR A 141 -11.14 -0.69 14.64
C THR A 141 -10.01 -0.51 13.61
N THR A 142 -9.39 0.66 13.57
CA THR A 142 -8.22 0.93 12.74
C THR A 142 -7.03 0.07 13.17
N LYS A 143 -6.75 0.00 14.47
CA LYS A 143 -5.68 -0.88 15.00
C LYS A 143 -5.90 -2.33 14.57
N ILE A 144 -7.09 -2.89 14.74
CA ILE A 144 -7.41 -4.26 14.32
C ILE A 144 -7.20 -4.44 12.82
N ARG A 145 -7.63 -3.50 11.99
CA ARG A 145 -7.50 -3.56 10.53
C ARG A 145 -6.04 -3.60 10.09
N GLU A 146 -5.20 -2.72 10.65
CA GLU A 146 -3.78 -2.61 10.27
C GLU A 146 -2.94 -3.78 10.82
N TYR A 147 -3.26 -4.25 12.01
CA TYR A 147 -2.52 -5.35 12.65
C TYR A 147 -2.87 -6.72 12.09
N ARG A 148 -4.13 -6.94 11.70
CA ARG A 148 -4.62 -8.26 11.28
C ARG A 148 -3.80 -8.89 10.16
N PRO A 149 -3.45 -8.20 9.04
CA PRO A 149 -2.60 -8.79 8.01
C PRO A 149 -1.22 -9.20 8.55
N LEU A 150 -0.62 -8.38 9.41
CA LEU A 150 0.70 -8.63 10.00
C LEU A 150 0.70 -9.81 10.98
N ILE A 151 -0.40 -10.01 11.71
CA ILE A 151 -0.57 -11.15 12.61
C ILE A 151 -0.81 -12.44 11.80
N MET A 152 -1.64 -12.37 10.77
CA MET A 152 -2.04 -13.52 9.97
C MET A 152 -0.93 -14.09 9.10
N ILE A 153 0.07 -13.26 8.74
CA ILE A 153 1.29 -13.73 8.09
C ILE A 153 2.32 -14.13 9.14
N ASN A 154 2.28 -15.39 9.53
CA ASN A 154 3.14 -15.93 10.59
C ASN A 154 4.50 -16.36 10.02
N ASP A 155 5.40 -15.40 9.80
CA ASP A 155 6.76 -15.61 9.38
C ASP A 155 7.76 -14.69 10.13
N GLN A 156 9.05 -14.82 9.84
CA GLN A 156 10.14 -14.12 10.53
C GLN A 156 10.50 -12.77 9.89
N VAL A 157 9.74 -12.32 8.89
CA VAL A 157 9.96 -11.00 8.26
C VAL A 157 9.60 -9.91 9.27
N GLN A 158 10.46 -8.91 9.39
CA GLN A 158 10.24 -7.79 10.32
C GLN A 158 8.98 -7.02 9.91
N LYS A 159 8.11 -6.79 10.88
CA LYS A 159 6.81 -6.12 10.72
C LYS A 159 6.87 -4.73 11.31
N ILE A 160 6.49 -3.74 10.52
CA ILE A 160 6.61 -2.32 10.84
C ILE A 160 5.28 -1.63 10.61
N ILE A 161 4.89 -0.79 11.55
CA ILE A 161 3.74 0.10 11.44
C ILE A 161 4.26 1.54 11.48
N VAL A 162 4.16 2.23 10.36
CA VAL A 162 4.51 3.64 10.23
C VAL A 162 3.28 4.49 10.49
N ILE A 163 3.38 5.42 11.44
CA ILE A 163 2.25 6.28 11.82
C ILE A 163 2.58 7.75 11.61
N ASN A 164 1.55 8.55 11.30
CA ASN A 164 1.65 9.99 11.09
C ASN A 164 1.71 10.75 12.44
N LYS A 165 2.67 10.38 13.29
CA LYS A 165 2.90 11.03 14.59
C LYS A 165 4.39 11.07 14.88
N PRO A 166 4.87 12.10 15.60
CA PRO A 166 6.27 12.21 16.01
C PRO A 166 6.53 11.30 17.23
N ILE A 167 6.67 10.01 16.99
CA ILE A 167 7.06 9.03 18.02
C ILE A 167 8.36 8.34 17.62
N LEU A 168 9.18 8.07 18.63
CA LEU A 168 10.38 7.26 18.48
C LEU A 168 10.01 5.79 18.23
N GLU A 169 10.95 5.04 17.65
CA GLU A 169 10.80 3.61 17.45
C GLU A 169 10.52 2.90 18.78
N THR A 170 9.45 2.12 18.80
CA THR A 170 9.05 1.25 19.91
C THR A 170 8.68 -0.13 19.38
N ARG A 171 8.59 -1.11 20.28
CA ARG A 171 8.01 -2.42 19.94
C ARG A 171 6.77 -2.67 20.77
N ASP A 172 5.76 -3.21 20.12
CA ASP A 172 4.53 -3.60 20.80
C ASP A 172 4.58 -5.04 21.34
N GLU A 173 3.48 -5.46 21.95
CA GLU A 173 3.27 -6.80 22.52
C GLU A 173 3.39 -7.95 21.50
N ASN A 174 3.18 -7.66 20.20
CA ASN A 174 3.33 -8.62 19.10
C ASN A 174 4.77 -8.64 18.54
N GLY A 175 5.66 -7.80 19.06
CA GLY A 175 7.02 -7.63 18.55
C GLY A 175 7.10 -6.78 17.28
N PHE A 176 6.00 -6.10 16.88
CA PHE A 176 6.00 -5.23 15.72
C PHE A 176 6.70 -3.90 16.06
N THR A 177 7.50 -3.41 15.14
CA THR A 177 8.10 -2.08 15.25
C THR A 177 7.03 -1.03 14.94
N ILE A 178 6.78 -0.12 15.87
CA ILE A 178 5.95 1.07 15.68
C ILE A 178 6.85 2.27 15.62
N ILE A 179 6.75 3.07 14.57
CA ILE A 179 7.65 4.19 14.34
C ILE A 179 6.90 5.37 13.71
N GLY A 180 7.25 6.59 14.13
CA GLY A 180 6.75 7.80 13.50
C GLY A 180 7.30 7.99 12.10
N ALA A 181 6.49 8.56 11.20
CA ALA A 181 6.87 8.76 9.80
C ALA A 181 8.21 9.51 9.66
N THR A 182 8.43 10.57 10.43
CA THR A 182 9.67 11.35 10.39
C THR A 182 10.90 10.50 10.72
N ASP A 183 10.85 9.72 11.80
CA ASP A 183 11.97 8.87 12.19
C ASP A 183 12.18 7.72 11.20
N PHE A 184 11.10 7.15 10.67
CA PHE A 184 11.19 6.14 9.62
C PHE A 184 11.92 6.67 8.40
N LEU A 185 11.50 7.83 7.85
CA LEU A 185 12.05 8.40 6.63
C LEU A 185 13.49 8.92 6.80
N LEU A 186 13.84 9.47 7.97
CA LEU A 186 15.15 10.10 8.16
C LEU A 186 16.22 9.16 8.71
N ARG A 187 15.85 8.10 9.42
CA ARG A 187 16.79 7.27 10.19
C ARG A 187 16.68 5.78 9.90
N PHE A 188 15.47 5.25 9.80
CA PHE A 188 15.27 3.79 9.78
C PHE A 188 15.63 3.15 8.43
N ILE A 189 15.26 3.77 7.31
CA ILE A 189 15.44 3.20 5.96
C ILE A 189 16.77 3.53 5.30
N LYS A 190 17.62 4.28 5.91
CA LYS A 190 18.95 4.68 5.38
C LYS A 190 20.02 3.63 5.58
#